data_a8929a25ccb49eee09bfe4fbb5fe8fa5
#
_entry.id   a8929a25ccb49eee09bfe4fbb5fe8fa5
#
_cell.length_a   1.000
_cell.length_b   1.000
_cell.length_c   1.000
_cell.angle_alpha   90.00
_cell.angle_beta   90.00
_cell.angle_gamma   90.00
#
_symmetry.space_group_name_H-M   'P 1'
#
loop_
_entity.id
_entity.type
_entity.pdbx_description
1 polymer ?
#
loop_
_entity_poly.entity_id
_entity_poly.type
_entity_poly.pdbx_seq_one_letter_code
_entity_poly.pdbx_strand_id
1 'polypeptide(L)'
;NIPYGSYLNIKNGQKISKGDLICQWDPFNGVIVSEFAGKIVYENIEVGKTYQVEIDEQTGFKEKVITDSRDKKLIPTLLIQDKKGSTLRSYNLPVGAHIMVNEDESIDKGKILVKIPRKSAKSGDITGGLPRVTELFEARNPSNPAVVSEIDGVVSFGKIKRGNREIIVESKFGDIKKYL
;
A
#
# COMPACT_ATOMS: atom_id res chain seq x y z
N ASN A 1 14.68 -9.23 7.45
CA ASN A 1 13.71 -9.82 6.51
C ASN A 1 13.18 -8.73 5.57
N ILE A 2 13.22 -8.99 4.28
CA ILE A 2 12.68 -8.08 3.25
C ILE A 2 11.25 -8.52 2.94
N PRO A 3 10.26 -7.61 2.96
CA PRO A 3 8.88 -7.94 2.60
C PRO A 3 8.74 -8.44 1.16
N TYR A 4 7.78 -9.33 0.91
CA TYR A 4 7.45 -9.77 -0.45
C TYR A 4 6.99 -8.60 -1.32
N GLY A 5 7.44 -8.56 -2.57
CA GLY A 5 7.14 -7.47 -3.49
C GLY A 5 7.97 -6.21 -3.30
N SER A 6 9.04 -6.28 -2.48
CA SER A 6 9.98 -5.16 -2.33
C SER A 6 10.87 -5.00 -3.55
N TYR A 7 11.17 -3.75 -3.88
CA TYR A 7 12.21 -3.40 -4.85
C TYR A 7 13.58 -3.41 -4.18
N LEU A 8 14.53 -4.17 -4.75
CA LEU A 8 15.92 -4.18 -4.31
C LEU A 8 16.72 -3.18 -5.13
N ASN A 9 17.35 -2.21 -4.46
CA ASN A 9 18.21 -1.21 -5.10
C ASN A 9 19.69 -1.64 -5.13
N ILE A 10 20.00 -2.81 -4.59
CA ILE A 10 21.35 -3.34 -4.45
C ILE A 10 21.51 -4.67 -5.19
N LYS A 11 22.73 -4.97 -5.63
CA LYS A 11 23.10 -6.23 -6.25
C LYS A 11 23.98 -7.07 -5.33
N ASN A 12 23.99 -8.39 -5.56
CA ASN A 12 24.86 -9.29 -4.81
C ASN A 12 26.35 -8.90 -5.00
N GLY A 13 27.09 -8.81 -3.89
CA GLY A 13 28.52 -8.40 -3.90
C GLY A 13 28.77 -6.90 -4.02
N GLN A 14 27.74 -6.05 -4.07
CA GLN A 14 27.89 -4.60 -4.12
C GLN A 14 28.37 -4.06 -2.77
N LYS A 15 29.39 -3.18 -2.78
CA LYS A 15 29.77 -2.41 -1.59
C LYS A 15 28.75 -1.32 -1.32
N ILE A 16 28.31 -1.21 -0.08
CA ILE A 16 27.33 -0.21 0.36
C ILE A 16 27.90 0.62 1.50
N SER A 17 27.49 1.88 1.58
CA SER A 17 27.83 2.82 2.64
C SER A 17 26.66 2.99 3.62
N LYS A 18 26.95 3.56 4.79
CA LYS A 18 25.88 3.89 5.76
C LYS A 18 24.96 4.95 5.16
N GLY A 19 23.65 4.63 5.10
CA GLY A 19 22.63 5.53 4.54
C GLY A 19 22.16 5.14 3.14
N ASP A 20 22.82 4.16 2.47
CA ASP A 20 22.38 3.69 1.17
C ASP A 20 21.03 2.97 1.26
N LEU A 21 20.17 3.25 0.29
CA LEU A 21 18.84 2.62 0.18
C LEU A 21 18.98 1.18 -0.30
N ILE A 22 18.68 0.22 0.57
CA ILE A 22 18.78 -1.22 0.29
C ILE A 22 17.56 -1.73 -0.45
N CYS A 23 16.38 -1.44 0.07
CA CYS A 23 15.11 -1.85 -0.55
C CYS A 23 14.02 -0.84 -0.23
N GLN A 24 13.00 -0.84 -1.07
CA GLN A 24 11.79 -0.06 -0.87
C GLN A 24 10.55 -0.92 -1.13
N TRP A 25 9.47 -0.68 -0.41
CA TRP A 25 8.20 -1.39 -0.56
C TRP A 25 7.03 -0.46 -0.29
N ASP A 26 5.87 -0.87 -0.75
CA ASP A 26 4.61 -0.19 -0.46
C ASP A 26 3.96 -0.83 0.79
N PRO A 27 3.84 -0.12 1.92
CA PRO A 27 3.23 -0.64 3.12
C PRO A 27 1.69 -0.70 3.05
N PHE A 28 1.08 0.09 2.14
CA PHE A 28 -0.37 0.24 2.03
C PHE A 28 -1.01 -0.82 1.15
N ASN A 29 -0.25 -1.41 0.24
CA ASN A 29 -0.74 -2.42 -0.67
C ASN A 29 -0.02 -3.75 -0.47
N GLY A 30 -0.77 -4.85 -0.49
CA GLY A 30 -0.23 -6.15 -0.80
C GLY A 30 -0.04 -6.24 -2.32
N VAL A 31 0.97 -6.95 -2.79
CA VAL A 31 1.21 -7.11 -4.23
C VAL A 31 1.27 -8.58 -4.61
N ILE A 32 0.82 -8.90 -5.82
CA ILE A 32 1.08 -10.17 -6.49
C ILE A 32 2.07 -9.89 -7.61
N VAL A 33 3.22 -10.57 -7.56
CA VAL A 33 4.33 -10.37 -8.50
C VAL A 33 4.47 -11.62 -9.38
N SER A 34 4.74 -11.43 -10.67
CA SER A 34 4.96 -12.52 -11.59
C SER A 34 6.22 -13.32 -11.26
N GLU A 35 6.09 -14.63 -11.11
CA GLU A 35 7.22 -15.55 -10.94
C GLU A 35 7.83 -15.96 -12.29
N PHE A 36 7.07 -15.87 -13.37
CA PHE A 36 7.46 -16.30 -14.71
C PHE A 36 7.24 -15.18 -15.74
N ALA A 37 8.04 -15.19 -16.79
CA ALA A 37 7.78 -14.41 -17.98
C ALA A 37 6.78 -15.16 -18.87
N GLY A 38 5.82 -14.46 -19.46
CA GLY A 38 4.80 -15.08 -20.28
C GLY A 38 3.71 -14.10 -20.70
N LYS A 39 2.64 -14.64 -21.24
CA LYS A 39 1.46 -13.90 -21.68
C LYS A 39 0.36 -14.00 -20.62
N ILE A 40 -0.27 -12.87 -20.33
CA ILE A 40 -1.40 -12.81 -19.40
C ILE A 40 -2.68 -13.24 -20.09
N VAL A 41 -3.42 -14.11 -19.42
CA VAL A 41 -4.76 -14.53 -19.84
C VAL A 41 -5.72 -14.36 -18.65
N TYR A 42 -6.87 -13.77 -18.93
CA TYR A 42 -7.94 -13.57 -17.96
C TYR A 42 -8.88 -14.78 -17.96
N GLU A 43 -9.09 -15.36 -16.80
CA GLU A 43 -10.07 -16.41 -16.59
C GLU A 43 -11.14 -15.93 -15.59
N ASN A 44 -12.41 -15.99 -15.99
CA ASN A 44 -13.55 -15.51 -15.22
C ASN A 44 -13.45 -14.01 -14.81
N ILE A 45 -12.76 -13.20 -15.60
CA ILE A 45 -12.64 -11.76 -15.39
C ILE A 45 -13.49 -11.05 -16.45
N GLU A 46 -14.75 -10.73 -16.09
CA GLU A 46 -15.73 -10.11 -16.99
C GLU A 46 -16.16 -8.76 -16.45
N VAL A 47 -16.26 -7.76 -17.35
CA VAL A 47 -16.71 -6.40 -17.03
C VAL A 47 -18.13 -6.42 -16.48
N GLY A 48 -18.36 -5.76 -15.36
CA GLY A 48 -19.69 -5.63 -14.74
C GLY A 48 -20.18 -6.88 -14.00
N LYS A 49 -19.45 -8.01 -14.06
CA LYS A 49 -19.75 -9.23 -13.29
C LYS A 49 -18.72 -9.47 -12.18
N THR A 50 -17.45 -9.53 -12.56
CA THR A 50 -16.35 -9.85 -11.64
C THR A 50 -15.38 -8.69 -11.45
N TYR A 51 -15.35 -7.72 -12.38
CA TYR A 51 -14.60 -6.48 -12.17
C TYR A 51 -15.35 -5.26 -12.71
N GLN A 52 -15.01 -4.11 -12.15
CA GLN A 52 -15.45 -2.80 -12.63
C GLN A 52 -14.25 -1.92 -12.93
N VAL A 53 -14.45 -0.98 -13.86
CA VAL A 53 -13.44 0.05 -14.15
C VAL A 53 -13.80 1.27 -13.32
N GLU A 54 -12.97 1.58 -12.35
CA GLU A 54 -13.07 2.79 -11.53
C GLU A 54 -12.11 3.85 -12.08
N ILE A 55 -12.50 5.11 -11.97
CA ILE A 55 -11.64 6.23 -12.32
C ILE A 55 -11.17 6.83 -11.01
N ASP A 56 -9.88 6.80 -10.76
CA ASP A 56 -9.28 7.50 -9.64
C ASP A 56 -9.45 9.01 -9.85
N GLU A 57 -10.23 9.64 -8.98
CA GLU A 57 -10.54 11.07 -9.05
C GLU A 57 -9.31 11.97 -8.89
N GLN A 58 -8.26 11.48 -8.23
CA GLN A 58 -7.03 12.25 -8.00
C GLN A 58 -6.07 12.18 -9.18
N THR A 59 -5.92 11.00 -9.78
CA THR A 59 -4.95 10.75 -10.85
C THR A 59 -5.57 10.71 -12.23
N GLY A 60 -6.89 10.52 -12.32
CA GLY A 60 -7.63 10.37 -13.59
C GLY A 60 -7.36 9.04 -14.30
N PHE A 61 -6.60 8.12 -13.69
CA PHE A 61 -6.34 6.81 -14.27
C PHE A 61 -7.51 5.85 -14.06
N LYS A 62 -7.75 5.03 -15.10
CA LYS A 62 -8.75 3.97 -15.05
C LYS A 62 -8.13 2.75 -14.40
N GLU A 63 -8.68 2.32 -13.26
CA GLU A 63 -8.26 1.14 -12.55
C GLU A 63 -9.29 0.02 -12.69
N LYS A 64 -8.81 -1.21 -12.85
CA LYS A 64 -9.66 -2.41 -12.92
C LYS A 64 -9.73 -3.03 -11.54
N VAL A 65 -10.86 -2.89 -10.87
CA VAL A 65 -11.06 -3.37 -9.48
C VAL A 65 -11.95 -4.60 -9.49
N ILE A 66 -11.51 -5.67 -8.84
CA ILE A 66 -12.29 -6.89 -8.65
C ILE A 66 -13.44 -6.63 -7.69
N THR A 67 -14.66 -6.89 -8.14
CA THR A 67 -15.89 -6.76 -7.35
C THR A 67 -16.42 -8.12 -6.93
N ASP A 68 -17.25 -8.14 -5.90
CA ASP A 68 -17.92 -9.37 -5.47
C ASP A 68 -18.94 -9.80 -6.52
N SER A 69 -18.75 -10.99 -7.06
CA SER A 69 -19.69 -11.58 -8.03
C SER A 69 -20.86 -12.22 -7.31
N ARG A 70 -22.08 -12.05 -7.85
CA ARG A 70 -23.28 -12.77 -7.38
C ARG A 70 -23.15 -14.28 -7.56
N ASP A 71 -22.42 -14.71 -8.59
CA ASP A 71 -22.13 -16.12 -8.83
C ASP A 71 -20.78 -16.51 -8.21
N LYS A 72 -20.86 -17.16 -7.05
CA LYS A 72 -19.67 -17.62 -6.29
C LYS A 72 -18.84 -18.69 -7.00
N LYS A 73 -19.32 -19.23 -8.13
CA LYS A 73 -18.56 -20.18 -8.96
C LYS A 73 -17.53 -19.49 -9.85
N LEU A 74 -17.73 -18.19 -10.13
CA LEU A 74 -16.82 -17.40 -10.94
C LEU A 74 -15.70 -16.85 -10.05
N ILE A 75 -14.60 -17.54 -9.98
CA ILE A 75 -13.38 -17.08 -9.28
C ILE A 75 -12.51 -16.36 -10.29
N PRO A 76 -12.34 -15.02 -10.15
CA PRO A 76 -11.46 -14.25 -11.03
C PRO A 76 -10.03 -14.75 -10.88
N THR A 77 -9.41 -15.18 -11.98
CA THR A 77 -8.07 -15.75 -11.98
C THR A 77 -7.23 -15.15 -13.10
N LEU A 78 -5.98 -14.77 -12.79
CA LEU A 78 -4.97 -14.42 -13.77
C LEU A 78 -4.11 -15.63 -14.08
N LEU A 79 -3.99 -15.95 -15.35
CA LEU A 79 -3.12 -17.04 -15.84
C LEU A 79 -1.90 -16.41 -16.52
N ILE A 80 -0.73 -17.00 -16.29
CA ILE A 80 0.47 -16.75 -17.08
C ILE A 80 0.68 -17.95 -17.99
N GLN A 81 0.70 -17.71 -19.29
CA GLN A 81 0.91 -18.75 -20.31
C GLN A 81 2.23 -18.56 -21.02
N ASP A 82 2.85 -19.68 -21.38
CA ASP A 82 4.01 -19.73 -22.26
C ASP A 82 3.59 -19.50 -23.73
N LYS A 83 4.56 -19.30 -24.62
CA LYS A 83 4.37 -19.17 -26.08
C LYS A 83 3.62 -20.34 -26.71
N LYS A 84 3.60 -21.50 -26.04
CA LYS A 84 2.88 -22.70 -26.48
C LYS A 84 1.44 -22.79 -25.95
N GLY A 85 0.95 -21.80 -25.18
CA GLY A 85 -0.37 -21.81 -24.56
C GLY A 85 -0.47 -22.64 -23.28
N SER A 86 0.64 -23.18 -22.78
CA SER A 86 0.65 -23.91 -21.51
C SER A 86 0.60 -22.94 -20.33
N THR A 87 -0.27 -23.20 -19.35
CA THR A 87 -0.35 -22.38 -18.13
C THR A 87 0.84 -22.67 -17.22
N LEU A 88 1.67 -21.65 -17.00
CA LEU A 88 2.82 -21.70 -16.10
C LEU A 88 2.42 -21.46 -14.65
N ARG A 89 1.51 -20.52 -14.41
CA ARG A 89 1.02 -20.17 -13.09
C ARG A 89 -0.38 -19.56 -13.16
N SER A 90 -1.16 -19.77 -12.10
CA SER A 90 -2.48 -19.15 -11.90
C SER A 90 -2.51 -18.41 -10.58
N TYR A 91 -3.17 -17.25 -10.56
CA TYR A 91 -3.33 -16.40 -9.39
C TYR A 91 -4.81 -16.04 -9.22
N ASN A 92 -5.41 -16.52 -8.15
CA ASN A 92 -6.78 -16.15 -7.79
C ASN A 92 -6.81 -14.74 -7.21
N LEU A 93 -7.75 -13.93 -7.67
CA LEU A 93 -7.84 -12.53 -7.29
C LEU A 93 -8.89 -12.33 -6.20
N PRO A 94 -8.54 -11.74 -5.04
CA PRO A 94 -9.52 -11.41 -4.04
C PRO A 94 -10.34 -10.17 -4.44
N VAL A 95 -11.51 -10.02 -3.85
CA VAL A 95 -12.35 -8.83 -3.99
C VAL A 95 -11.62 -7.59 -3.49
N GLY A 96 -11.72 -6.49 -4.23
CA GLY A 96 -11.00 -5.25 -3.96
C GLY A 96 -9.56 -5.24 -4.49
N ALA A 97 -9.15 -6.26 -5.24
CA ALA A 97 -7.85 -6.27 -5.89
C ALA A 97 -7.85 -5.40 -7.15
N HIS A 98 -6.80 -4.62 -7.34
CA HIS A 98 -6.58 -3.76 -8.50
C HIS A 98 -5.67 -4.46 -9.50
N ILE A 99 -6.15 -4.72 -10.71
CA ILE A 99 -5.39 -5.38 -11.77
C ILE A 99 -4.52 -4.32 -12.47
N MET A 100 -3.19 -4.57 -12.51
CA MET A 100 -2.20 -3.66 -13.08
C MET A 100 -1.73 -4.05 -14.48
N VAL A 101 -2.19 -5.17 -15.01
CA VAL A 101 -1.82 -5.72 -16.32
C VAL A 101 -3.04 -5.85 -17.21
N ASN A 102 -2.83 -5.87 -18.52
CA ASN A 102 -3.90 -6.07 -19.48
C ASN A 102 -3.96 -7.53 -19.95
N GLU A 103 -5.13 -7.92 -20.47
CA GLU A 103 -5.27 -9.18 -21.15
C GLU A 103 -4.36 -9.22 -22.37
N ASP A 104 -3.79 -10.38 -22.66
CA ASP A 104 -2.85 -10.63 -23.76
C ASP A 104 -1.50 -9.88 -23.64
N GLU A 105 -1.25 -9.19 -22.54
CA GLU A 105 0.01 -8.49 -22.31
C GLU A 105 1.15 -9.49 -22.07
N SER A 106 2.29 -9.26 -22.75
CA SER A 106 3.53 -10.00 -22.46
C SER A 106 4.24 -9.36 -21.29
N ILE A 107 4.53 -10.17 -20.29
CA ILE A 107 5.16 -9.71 -19.05
C ILE A 107 6.48 -10.43 -18.80
N ASP A 108 7.37 -9.72 -18.11
CA ASP A 108 8.62 -10.26 -17.59
C ASP A 108 8.45 -10.76 -16.16
N LYS A 109 9.39 -11.60 -15.74
CA LYS A 109 9.50 -12.05 -14.35
C LYS A 109 9.74 -10.84 -13.44
N GLY A 110 9.00 -10.77 -12.33
CA GLY A 110 9.11 -9.69 -11.35
C GLY A 110 8.15 -8.51 -11.59
N LYS A 111 7.31 -8.55 -12.63
CA LYS A 111 6.28 -7.52 -12.85
C LYS A 111 5.16 -7.63 -11.82
N ILE A 112 4.72 -6.51 -11.28
CA ILE A 112 3.55 -6.45 -10.41
C ILE A 112 2.29 -6.69 -11.27
N LEU A 113 1.53 -7.72 -10.93
CA LEU A 113 0.30 -8.10 -11.61
C LEU A 113 -0.92 -7.44 -10.97
N VAL A 114 -0.95 -7.42 -9.64
CA VAL A 114 -2.10 -7.02 -8.86
C VAL A 114 -1.64 -6.27 -7.62
N LYS A 115 -2.37 -5.22 -7.26
CA LYS A 115 -2.27 -4.53 -5.98
C LYS A 115 -3.52 -4.81 -5.15
N ILE A 116 -3.34 -5.15 -3.90
CA ILE A 116 -4.43 -5.43 -2.95
C ILE A 116 -4.33 -4.40 -1.84
N PRO A 117 -5.23 -3.39 -1.79
CA PRO A 117 -5.22 -2.40 -0.73
C PRO A 117 -5.38 -3.08 0.63
N ARG A 118 -4.45 -2.83 1.53
CA ARG A 118 -4.58 -3.28 2.92
C ARG A 118 -5.54 -2.32 3.61
N LYS A 119 -6.66 -2.81 4.08
CA LYS A 119 -7.51 -2.06 5.00
C LYS A 119 -6.67 -1.82 6.25
N SER A 120 -6.04 -0.66 6.32
CA SER A 120 -5.37 -0.22 7.53
C SER A 120 -6.46 -0.05 8.58
N ALA A 121 -6.43 -0.88 9.62
CA ALA A 121 -7.31 -0.74 10.78
C ALA A 121 -7.15 0.62 11.48
N LYS A 122 -6.24 1.45 11.01
CA LYS A 122 -5.90 2.79 11.47
C LYS A 122 -5.95 3.88 10.40
N SER A 123 -6.61 3.67 9.24
CA SER A 123 -7.14 4.83 8.54
C SER A 123 -8.25 5.35 9.44
N GLY A 124 -7.87 6.21 10.40
CA GLY A 124 -8.79 6.83 11.30
C GLY A 124 -9.87 7.48 10.45
N ASP A 125 -11.10 7.11 10.74
CA ASP A 125 -12.25 7.74 10.15
C ASP A 125 -12.06 9.26 10.36
N ILE A 126 -11.77 9.96 9.26
CA ILE A 126 -11.55 11.40 9.33
C ILE A 126 -12.90 11.97 9.72
N THR A 127 -13.01 12.46 10.96
CA THR A 127 -14.22 13.12 11.45
C THR A 127 -14.56 14.28 10.52
N GLY A 128 -15.64 14.11 9.75
CA GLY A 128 -16.12 15.11 8.79
C GLY A 128 -17.56 15.51 9.08
N GLY A 129 -18.13 16.35 8.24
CA GLY A 129 -19.51 16.81 8.35
C GLY A 129 -19.80 17.61 9.60
N LEU A 130 -21.00 17.47 10.14
CA LEU A 130 -21.51 18.23 11.28
C LEU A 130 -20.66 18.08 12.57
N PRO A 131 -20.18 16.89 12.96
CA PRO A 131 -19.30 16.74 14.11
C PRO A 131 -18.01 17.55 13.99
N ARG A 132 -17.40 17.59 12.80
CA ARG A 132 -16.18 18.37 12.58
C ARG A 132 -16.43 19.89 12.62
N VAL A 133 -17.54 20.32 12.04
CA VAL A 133 -17.97 21.73 12.09
C VAL A 133 -18.17 22.16 13.54
N THR A 134 -18.83 21.36 14.36
CA THR A 134 -19.03 21.64 15.80
C THR A 134 -17.70 21.73 16.55
N GLU A 135 -16.77 20.80 16.33
CA GLU A 135 -15.43 20.83 16.93
C GLU A 135 -14.70 22.13 16.60
N LEU A 136 -14.75 22.58 15.34
CA LEU A 136 -14.05 23.77 14.87
C LEU A 136 -14.67 25.07 15.44
N PHE A 137 -15.99 25.20 15.39
CA PHE A 137 -16.68 26.42 15.87
C PHE A 137 -16.72 26.52 17.39
N GLU A 138 -16.81 25.39 18.10
CA GLU A 138 -16.76 25.38 19.57
C GLU A 138 -15.32 25.33 20.12
N ALA A 139 -14.31 25.28 19.23
CA ALA A 139 -12.88 25.17 19.59
C ALA A 139 -12.60 24.00 20.56
N ARG A 140 -13.27 22.85 20.34
CA ARG A 140 -13.04 21.64 21.14
C ARG A 140 -11.75 20.96 20.69
N ASN A 141 -11.07 20.29 21.63
CA ASN A 141 -9.94 19.43 21.29
C ASN A 141 -10.39 18.27 20.40
N PRO A 142 -9.73 18.02 19.25
CA PRO A 142 -10.07 16.90 18.37
C PRO A 142 -9.77 15.56 19.06
N SER A 143 -10.47 14.50 18.65
CA SER A 143 -10.27 13.14 19.18
C SER A 143 -8.86 12.60 18.94
N ASN A 144 -8.24 12.99 17.82
CA ASN A 144 -6.86 12.64 17.45
C ASN A 144 -6.08 13.93 17.15
N PRO A 145 -5.59 14.64 18.17
CA PRO A 145 -4.82 15.86 17.95
C PRO A 145 -3.45 15.53 17.36
N ALA A 146 -2.97 16.42 16.48
CA ALA A 146 -1.58 16.37 16.05
C ALA A 146 -0.66 16.69 17.25
N VAL A 147 0.45 15.97 17.36
CA VAL A 147 1.48 16.27 18.34
C VAL A 147 2.41 17.33 17.73
N VAL A 148 2.43 18.51 18.36
CA VAL A 148 3.28 19.64 17.93
C VAL A 148 4.31 19.94 19.00
N SER A 149 5.49 20.43 18.60
CA SER A 149 6.50 20.87 19.55
C SER A 149 6.05 22.17 20.24
N GLU A 150 6.11 22.19 21.57
CA GLU A 150 5.81 23.38 22.37
C GLU A 150 7.05 24.24 22.63
N ILE A 151 8.24 23.72 22.31
CA ILE A 151 9.52 24.42 22.50
C ILE A 151 10.38 24.29 21.24
N ASP A 152 11.22 25.31 21.03
CA ASP A 152 12.26 25.27 20.01
C ASP A 152 13.46 24.46 20.53
N GLY A 153 14.01 23.60 19.69
CA GLY A 153 15.15 22.79 20.14
C GLY A 153 15.61 21.73 19.14
N VAL A 154 16.54 20.90 19.61
CA VAL A 154 17.09 19.78 18.85
C VAL A 154 16.29 18.52 19.19
N VAL A 155 15.84 17.81 18.14
CA VAL A 155 15.08 16.57 18.29
C VAL A 155 16.02 15.40 18.46
N SER A 156 15.75 14.55 19.46
CA SER A 156 16.39 13.27 19.64
C SER A 156 15.35 12.15 19.82
N PHE A 157 15.72 10.93 19.50
CA PHE A 157 14.84 9.77 19.60
C PHE A 157 15.14 8.99 20.89
N GLY A 158 14.12 8.89 21.73
CA GLY A 158 14.16 8.10 22.95
C GLY A 158 13.82 6.62 22.74
N LYS A 159 13.48 5.94 23.82
CA LYS A 159 13.12 4.51 23.84
C LYS A 159 11.73 4.29 23.27
N ILE A 160 11.49 3.07 22.75
CA ILE A 160 10.15 2.63 22.37
C ILE A 160 9.40 2.20 23.64
N LYS A 161 8.26 2.84 23.92
CA LYS A 161 7.37 2.52 25.03
C LYS A 161 5.99 2.13 24.50
N ARG A 162 5.50 0.94 24.84
CA ARG A 162 4.17 0.44 24.44
C ARG A 162 3.88 0.57 22.92
N GLY A 163 4.90 0.32 22.08
CA GLY A 163 4.78 0.43 20.62
C GLY A 163 4.96 1.84 20.05
N ASN A 164 4.99 2.88 20.87
CA ASN A 164 5.25 4.25 20.46
C ASN A 164 6.70 4.63 20.72
N ARG A 165 7.29 5.41 19.81
CA ARG A 165 8.64 5.95 20.00
C ARG A 165 8.57 7.29 20.72
N GLU A 166 9.32 7.42 21.81
CA GLU A 166 9.48 8.68 22.51
C GLU A 166 10.32 9.65 21.64
N ILE A 167 9.83 10.87 21.45
CA ILE A 167 10.56 11.96 20.80
C ILE A 167 10.91 12.97 21.89
N ILE A 168 12.16 13.36 21.96
CA ILE A 168 12.68 14.29 22.94
C ILE A 168 13.13 15.55 22.20
N VAL A 169 12.65 16.70 22.62
CA VAL A 169 13.06 18.01 22.12
C VAL A 169 13.81 18.71 23.23
N GLU A 170 15.05 19.10 22.97
CA GLU A 170 15.94 19.80 23.91
C GLU A 170 16.20 21.22 23.43
N SER A 171 15.82 22.19 24.25
CA SER A 171 16.03 23.61 23.96
C SER A 171 17.49 23.98 24.17
N LYS A 172 17.95 25.07 23.55
CA LYS A 172 19.26 25.68 23.77
C LYS A 172 19.50 26.11 25.22
N PHE A 173 18.45 26.27 26.00
CA PHE A 173 18.49 26.66 27.41
C PHE A 173 18.47 25.48 28.39
N GLY A 174 18.42 24.23 27.86
CA GLY A 174 18.43 23.02 28.67
C GLY A 174 17.03 22.48 29.04
N ASP A 175 15.96 23.09 28.54
CA ASP A 175 14.60 22.57 28.75
C ASP A 175 14.37 21.33 27.88
N ILE A 176 13.80 20.29 28.48
CA ILE A 176 13.54 19.01 27.78
C ILE A 176 12.05 18.72 27.80
N LYS A 177 11.46 18.59 26.62
CA LYS A 177 10.08 18.10 26.44
C LYS A 177 10.09 16.71 25.78
N LYS A 178 9.24 15.81 26.29
CA LYS A 178 9.11 14.43 25.81
C LYS A 178 7.71 14.21 25.27
N TYR A 179 7.65 13.70 24.05
CA TYR A 179 6.41 13.36 23.34
C TYR A 179 6.38 11.85 23.08
N LEU A 180 5.21 11.22 23.25
CA LEU A 180 5.00 9.76 23.11
C LEU A 180 4.05 9.47 21.94
#